data_a28e9afb395ee8dade96585c185d4f32
#
_entry.id   a28e9afb395ee8dade96585c185d4f32
#
_cell.length_a   1.000
_cell.length_b   1.000
_cell.length_c   1.000
_cell.angle_alpha   90.00
_cell.angle_beta   90.00
_cell.angle_gamma   90.00
#
_symmetry.space_group_name_H-M   'P 1'
#
loop_
_entity.id
_entity.type
_entity.pdbx_description
1 polymer ?
#
loop_
_entity_poly.entity_id
_entity_poly.type
_entity_poly.pdbx_seq_one_letter_code
_entity_poly.pdbx_strand_id
1 'polypeptide(L)'
;MSMLLQVKDLVTSFDTDAGELTAVNGVSFGVAAGQTLAIVGESGCGKSVTSLSIMGLLAKPAGTIRSGSIQFEGQELVGASQAELQNLRGNRMAMIFQEPMTSLNPAFTVGEQIIEGLMRHLPLSRTQASERALEMLQKVRIPAPEKRMNDYPHQLSGGMRQRVMIAMALSCNPKLLIADEPTTALDVTIQAQILELMRALQEETQTAIILITHDLGVVA
;
A
#
# COMPACT_ATOMS: atom_id res chain seq x y z
N MET A 1 -24.77 -0.43 2.18
CA MET A 1 -23.50 0.33 2.33
C MET A 1 -22.90 0.49 0.95
N SER A 2 -22.45 1.69 0.58
CA SER A 2 -21.77 1.90 -0.69
C SER A 2 -20.38 1.27 -0.64
N MET A 3 -19.99 0.53 -1.68
CA MET A 3 -18.64 -0.02 -1.80
C MET A 3 -17.65 1.11 -2.07
N LEU A 4 -16.53 1.12 -1.35
CA LEU A 4 -15.40 2.03 -1.60
C LEU A 4 -14.60 1.57 -2.82
N LEU A 5 -14.28 0.27 -2.87
CA LEU A 5 -13.65 -0.40 -4.00
C LEU A 5 -14.54 -1.55 -4.47
N GLN A 6 -14.70 -1.68 -5.78
CA GLN A 6 -15.36 -2.81 -6.39
C GLN A 6 -14.54 -3.32 -7.56
N VAL A 7 -14.16 -4.58 -7.51
CA VAL A 7 -13.48 -5.31 -8.58
C VAL A 7 -14.46 -6.33 -9.14
N LYS A 8 -14.63 -6.37 -10.46
CA LYS A 8 -15.56 -7.29 -11.16
C LYS A 8 -14.85 -7.98 -12.31
N ASP A 9 -14.90 -9.30 -12.30
CA ASP A 9 -14.44 -10.20 -13.38
C ASP A 9 -13.05 -9.81 -13.93
N LEU A 10 -12.16 -9.42 -13.02
CA LEU A 10 -10.82 -8.93 -13.35
C LEU A 10 -9.99 -10.05 -13.98
N VAL A 11 -9.50 -9.81 -15.19
CA VAL A 11 -8.54 -10.67 -15.89
C VAL A 11 -7.28 -9.85 -16.17
N THR A 12 -6.14 -10.32 -15.68
CA THR A 12 -4.83 -9.69 -15.91
C THR A 12 -3.85 -10.72 -16.45
N SER A 13 -3.21 -10.41 -17.56
CA SER A 13 -2.25 -11.27 -18.24
C SER A 13 -0.92 -10.55 -18.48
N PHE A 14 0.11 -11.33 -18.69
CA PHE A 14 1.45 -10.89 -19.09
C PHE A 14 1.84 -11.53 -20.40
N ASP A 15 2.34 -10.72 -21.32
CA ASP A 15 2.96 -11.20 -22.54
C ASP A 15 4.40 -11.63 -22.22
N THR A 16 4.72 -12.92 -22.44
CA THR A 16 6.03 -13.52 -22.19
C THR A 16 6.59 -14.15 -23.46
N ASP A 17 7.88 -14.45 -23.49
CA ASP A 17 8.52 -15.14 -24.62
C ASP A 17 7.89 -16.52 -24.92
N ALA A 18 7.28 -17.14 -23.89
CA ALA A 18 6.58 -18.42 -24.00
C ALA A 18 5.10 -18.28 -24.37
N GLY A 19 4.60 -17.05 -24.58
CA GLY A 19 3.20 -16.74 -24.85
C GLY A 19 2.53 -15.97 -23.72
N GLU A 20 1.21 -15.82 -23.82
CA GLU A 20 0.41 -15.10 -22.82
C GLU A 20 0.22 -15.93 -21.55
N LEU A 21 0.56 -15.33 -20.39
CA LEU A 21 0.35 -15.90 -19.06
C LEU A 21 -0.77 -15.15 -18.36
N THR A 22 -1.90 -15.77 -18.10
CA THR A 22 -2.99 -15.21 -17.30
C THR A 22 -2.69 -15.40 -15.81
N ALA A 23 -2.37 -14.30 -15.12
CA ALA A 23 -2.03 -14.30 -13.69
C ALA A 23 -3.25 -14.08 -12.77
N VAL A 24 -4.29 -13.36 -13.25
CA VAL A 24 -5.57 -13.18 -12.57
C VAL A 24 -6.68 -13.54 -13.55
N ASN A 25 -7.61 -14.39 -13.13
CA ASN A 25 -8.63 -14.94 -14.01
C ASN A 25 -10.03 -14.83 -13.39
N GLY A 26 -10.78 -13.78 -13.76
CA GLY A 26 -12.19 -13.59 -13.39
C GLY A 26 -12.43 -13.28 -11.90
N VAL A 27 -11.52 -12.55 -11.24
CA VAL A 27 -11.64 -12.26 -9.81
C VAL A 27 -12.62 -11.12 -9.55
N SER A 28 -13.55 -11.33 -8.60
CA SER A 28 -14.55 -10.32 -8.21
C SER A 28 -14.64 -10.21 -6.69
N PHE A 29 -14.58 -8.98 -6.15
CA PHE A 29 -14.78 -8.67 -4.73
C PHE A 29 -15.06 -7.18 -4.53
N GLY A 30 -15.47 -6.83 -3.31
CA GLY A 30 -15.69 -5.44 -2.93
C GLY A 30 -15.23 -5.17 -1.51
N VAL A 31 -14.88 -3.92 -1.23
CA VAL A 31 -14.47 -3.45 0.10
C VAL A 31 -15.25 -2.18 0.42
N ALA A 32 -15.90 -2.14 1.57
CA ALA A 32 -16.55 -0.94 2.09
C ALA A 32 -15.56 -0.05 2.87
N ALA A 33 -15.91 1.21 3.07
CA ALA A 33 -15.11 2.12 3.90
C ALA A 33 -14.94 1.56 5.33
N GLY A 34 -13.73 1.64 5.87
CA GLY A 34 -13.38 1.12 7.20
C GLY A 34 -13.35 -0.40 7.32
N GLN A 35 -13.58 -1.15 6.24
CA GLN A 35 -13.55 -2.61 6.23
C GLN A 35 -12.13 -3.13 6.00
N THR A 36 -11.78 -4.26 6.63
CA THR A 36 -10.61 -5.07 6.24
C THR A 36 -11.06 -6.26 5.40
N LEU A 37 -10.46 -6.43 4.24
CA LEU A 37 -10.58 -7.62 3.39
C LEU A 37 -9.23 -8.34 3.37
N ALA A 38 -9.20 -9.60 3.77
CA ALA A 38 -8.02 -10.44 3.62
C ALA A 38 -8.07 -11.22 2.30
N ILE A 39 -6.98 -11.18 1.54
CA ILE A 39 -6.76 -12.01 0.35
C ILE A 39 -5.66 -13.01 0.70
N VAL A 40 -6.04 -14.28 0.81
CA VAL A 40 -5.14 -15.35 1.23
C VAL A 40 -4.92 -16.33 0.09
N GLY A 41 -3.72 -16.87 -0.02
CA GLY A 41 -3.38 -17.89 -1.04
C GLY A 41 -1.89 -18.15 -1.10
N GLU A 42 -1.51 -19.19 -1.82
CA GLU A 42 -0.11 -19.58 -2.01
C GLU A 42 0.69 -18.54 -2.80
N SER A 43 2.02 -18.59 -2.71
CA SER A 43 2.89 -17.74 -3.51
C SER A 43 2.66 -18.00 -5.01
N GLY A 44 2.62 -16.92 -5.80
CA GLY A 44 2.42 -17.02 -7.26
C GLY A 44 0.96 -17.13 -7.72
N CYS A 45 -0.05 -17.20 -6.84
CA CYS A 45 -1.46 -17.32 -7.24
C CYS A 45 -2.14 -16.00 -7.69
N GLY A 46 -1.38 -14.94 -7.97
CA GLY A 46 -1.92 -13.70 -8.53
C GLY A 46 -2.33 -12.60 -7.52
N LYS A 47 -2.11 -12.79 -6.21
CA LYS A 47 -2.48 -11.80 -5.18
C LYS A 47 -1.84 -10.42 -5.41
N SER A 48 -0.52 -10.38 -5.53
CA SER A 48 0.22 -9.14 -5.79
C SER A 48 -0.11 -8.55 -7.17
N VAL A 49 -0.39 -9.39 -8.17
CA VAL A 49 -0.85 -8.91 -9.48
C VAL A 49 -2.21 -8.25 -9.39
N THR A 50 -3.11 -8.76 -8.54
CA THR A 50 -4.42 -8.13 -8.30
C THR A 50 -4.25 -6.74 -7.68
N SER A 51 -3.40 -6.58 -6.66
CA SER A 51 -3.12 -5.27 -6.06
C SER A 51 -2.45 -4.29 -7.03
N LEU A 52 -1.47 -4.76 -7.81
CA LEU A 52 -0.84 -3.94 -8.85
C LEU A 52 -1.81 -3.53 -9.96
N SER A 53 -2.78 -4.40 -10.30
CA SER A 53 -3.86 -4.06 -11.24
C SER A 53 -4.75 -2.93 -10.69
N ILE A 54 -5.16 -3.02 -9.42
CA ILE A 54 -5.96 -1.98 -8.74
C ILE A 54 -5.18 -0.66 -8.71
N MET A 55 -3.92 -0.71 -8.37
CA MET A 55 -3.05 0.47 -8.30
C MET A 55 -2.64 1.01 -9.68
N GLY A 56 -2.91 0.28 -10.78
CA GLY A 56 -2.45 0.63 -12.12
C GLY A 56 -0.91 0.63 -12.24
N LEU A 57 -0.24 -0.27 -11.53
CA LEU A 57 1.21 -0.40 -11.44
C LEU A 57 1.76 -1.66 -12.14
N LEU A 58 0.97 -2.28 -13.02
CA LEU A 58 1.45 -3.39 -13.83
C LEU A 58 2.66 -2.98 -14.67
N ALA A 59 3.66 -3.86 -14.75
CA ALA A 59 4.87 -3.65 -15.54
C ALA A 59 4.54 -3.57 -17.03
N LYS A 60 4.68 -2.39 -17.63
CA LYS A 60 4.44 -2.16 -19.06
C LYS A 60 5.71 -2.43 -19.87
N PRO A 61 5.61 -2.95 -21.12
CA PRO A 61 4.38 -3.29 -21.87
C PRO A 61 3.82 -4.67 -21.52
N ALA A 62 4.51 -5.49 -20.76
CA ALA A 62 4.18 -6.92 -20.58
C ALA A 62 2.83 -7.15 -19.86
N GLY A 63 2.55 -6.38 -18.79
CA GLY A 63 1.34 -6.55 -17.99
C GLY A 63 0.15 -5.74 -18.48
N THR A 64 -1.00 -6.38 -18.69
CA THR A 64 -2.22 -5.75 -19.22
C THR A 64 -3.47 -6.32 -18.54
N ILE A 65 -4.42 -5.45 -18.19
CA ILE A 65 -5.78 -5.86 -17.82
C ILE A 65 -6.52 -6.18 -19.12
N ARG A 66 -6.90 -7.45 -19.29
CA ARG A 66 -7.59 -7.92 -20.51
C ARG A 66 -9.09 -7.68 -20.46
N SER A 67 -9.69 -7.82 -19.27
CA SER A 67 -11.13 -7.58 -19.06
C SER A 67 -11.42 -7.33 -17.59
N GLY A 68 -12.66 -6.95 -17.30
CA GLY A 68 -13.14 -6.63 -15.97
C GLY A 68 -13.20 -5.14 -15.70
N SER A 69 -13.61 -4.78 -14.49
CA SER A 69 -13.78 -3.40 -14.03
C SER A 69 -13.20 -3.26 -12.63
N ILE A 70 -12.59 -2.11 -12.37
CA ILE A 70 -12.07 -1.71 -11.06
C ILE A 70 -12.62 -0.33 -10.76
N GLN A 71 -13.62 -0.25 -9.88
CA GLN A 71 -14.22 1.01 -9.48
C GLN A 71 -13.79 1.40 -8.08
N PHE A 72 -13.22 2.59 -7.95
CA PHE A 72 -12.86 3.21 -6.67
C PHE A 72 -13.67 4.49 -6.48
N GLU A 73 -14.45 4.57 -5.39
CA GLU A 73 -15.38 5.69 -5.13
C GLU A 73 -16.29 6.00 -6.33
N GLY A 74 -16.69 4.97 -7.07
CA GLY A 74 -17.53 5.09 -8.27
C GLY A 74 -16.78 5.49 -9.54
N GLN A 75 -15.49 5.78 -9.48
CA GLN A 75 -14.65 6.06 -10.64
C GLN A 75 -14.03 4.77 -11.18
N GLU A 76 -14.15 4.53 -12.50
CA GLU A 76 -13.48 3.41 -13.18
C GLU A 76 -11.97 3.69 -13.31
N LEU A 77 -11.14 2.72 -12.87
CA LEU A 77 -9.69 2.82 -12.92
C LEU A 77 -9.09 2.10 -14.13
N VAL A 78 -9.80 1.11 -14.71
CA VAL A 78 -9.33 0.44 -15.92
C VAL A 78 -9.38 1.43 -17.07
N GLY A 79 -8.25 1.67 -17.72
CA GLY A 79 -8.13 2.68 -18.77
C GLY A 79 -7.97 4.13 -18.32
N ALA A 80 -7.96 4.39 -17.00
CA ALA A 80 -7.69 5.73 -16.48
C ALA A 80 -6.29 6.23 -16.89
N SER A 81 -6.17 7.53 -17.09
CA SER A 81 -4.91 8.17 -17.47
C SER A 81 -3.87 8.07 -16.34
N GLN A 82 -2.58 8.14 -16.70
CA GLN A 82 -1.52 8.15 -15.67
C GLN A 82 -1.65 9.36 -14.73
N ALA A 83 -2.11 10.51 -15.20
CA ALA A 83 -2.32 11.69 -14.37
C ALA A 83 -3.41 11.45 -13.30
N GLU A 84 -4.54 10.83 -13.67
CA GLU A 84 -5.60 10.47 -12.74
C GLU A 84 -5.09 9.48 -11.69
N LEU A 85 -4.42 8.41 -12.11
CA LEU A 85 -3.86 7.41 -11.21
C LEU A 85 -2.80 8.00 -10.26
N GLN A 86 -1.94 8.91 -10.74
CA GLN A 86 -0.95 9.60 -9.90
C GLN A 86 -1.58 10.50 -8.83
N ASN A 87 -2.74 11.10 -9.11
CA ASN A 87 -3.47 11.91 -8.14
C ASN A 87 -4.17 11.07 -7.07
N LEU A 88 -4.50 9.82 -7.38
CA LEU A 88 -5.10 8.88 -6.43
C LEU A 88 -4.04 8.19 -5.54
N ARG A 89 -2.92 7.78 -6.15
CA ARG A 89 -1.83 7.07 -5.45
C ARG A 89 -1.15 7.99 -4.44
N GLY A 90 -0.93 7.49 -3.23
CA GLY A 90 -0.34 8.23 -2.12
C GLY A 90 -1.29 9.21 -1.43
N ASN A 91 -2.43 9.53 -2.06
CA ASN A 91 -3.44 10.44 -1.52
C ASN A 91 -4.69 9.67 -1.06
N ARG A 92 -5.44 9.10 -2.03
CA ARG A 92 -6.71 8.40 -1.76
C ARG A 92 -6.53 6.89 -1.65
N MET A 93 -5.57 6.34 -2.37
CA MET A 93 -5.16 4.94 -2.32
C MET A 93 -3.67 4.88 -2.02
N ALA A 94 -3.27 4.02 -1.08
CA ALA A 94 -1.88 3.77 -0.74
C ALA A 94 -1.57 2.28 -0.80
N MET A 95 -0.29 1.94 -0.95
CA MET A 95 0.16 0.56 -0.96
C MET A 95 1.43 0.41 -0.12
N ILE A 96 1.47 -0.67 0.66
CA ILE A 96 2.67 -1.19 1.32
C ILE A 96 3.11 -2.39 0.50
N PHE A 97 4.32 -2.32 -0.05
CA PHE A 97 4.90 -3.39 -0.86
C PHE A 97 5.57 -4.46 0.01
N GLN A 98 5.70 -5.65 -0.54
CA GLN A 98 6.24 -6.82 0.14
C GLN A 98 7.69 -6.62 0.67
N GLU A 99 8.51 -5.85 -0.04
CA GLU A 99 9.93 -5.67 0.32
C GLU A 99 10.22 -4.25 0.83
N PRO A 100 10.45 -4.07 2.15
CA PRO A 100 10.82 -2.77 2.72
C PRO A 100 12.16 -2.23 2.20
N MET A 101 13.06 -3.12 1.78
CA MET A 101 14.41 -2.75 1.34
C MET A 101 14.41 -2.00 0.01
N THR A 102 13.48 -2.33 -0.87
CA THR A 102 13.37 -1.73 -2.22
C THR A 102 12.37 -0.58 -2.27
N SER A 103 11.50 -0.46 -1.26
CA SER A 103 10.42 0.53 -1.24
C SER A 103 10.86 1.90 -0.71
N LEU A 104 11.90 1.95 0.14
CA LEU A 104 12.49 3.20 0.62
C LEU A 104 13.69 3.57 -0.26
N ASN A 105 13.73 4.80 -0.75
CA ASN A 105 14.87 5.30 -1.53
C ASN A 105 16.09 5.51 -0.60
N PRO A 106 17.21 4.78 -0.81
CA PRO A 106 18.36 4.87 0.09
C PRO A 106 19.11 6.21 0.02
N ALA A 107 18.85 7.03 -0.99
CA ALA A 107 19.52 8.33 -1.20
C ALA A 107 18.87 9.49 -0.40
N PHE A 108 17.67 9.28 0.14
CA PHE A 108 16.93 10.30 0.89
C PHE A 108 16.72 9.88 2.34
N THR A 109 16.65 10.87 3.24
CA THR A 109 16.30 10.59 4.63
C THR A 109 14.85 10.16 4.78
N VAL A 110 14.54 9.50 5.88
CA VAL A 110 13.17 9.06 6.20
C VAL A 110 12.20 10.25 6.19
N GLY A 111 12.58 11.35 6.84
CA GLY A 111 11.73 12.55 6.90
C GLY A 111 11.46 13.14 5.53
N GLU A 112 12.49 13.24 4.68
CA GLU A 112 12.32 13.81 3.33
C GLU A 112 11.37 13.00 2.47
N GLN A 113 11.40 11.67 2.54
CA GLN A 113 10.50 10.82 1.77
C GLN A 113 9.04 10.99 2.20
N ILE A 114 8.75 11.14 3.51
CA ILE A 114 7.39 11.39 4.01
C ILE A 114 6.95 12.82 3.63
N ILE A 115 7.82 13.81 3.81
CA ILE A 115 7.54 15.23 3.50
C ILE A 115 7.24 15.42 2.02
N GLU A 116 7.99 14.79 1.12
CA GLU A 116 7.76 14.86 -0.33
C GLU A 116 6.34 14.39 -0.69
N GLY A 117 5.92 13.23 -0.16
CA GLY A 117 4.56 12.71 -0.37
C GLY A 117 3.48 13.66 0.14
N LEU A 118 3.67 14.20 1.35
CA LEU A 118 2.74 15.16 1.95
C LEU A 118 2.62 16.44 1.12
N MET A 119 3.73 17.03 0.71
CA MET A 119 3.74 18.26 -0.10
C MET A 119 3.21 18.03 -1.52
N ARG A 120 3.36 16.82 -2.06
CA ARG A 120 2.83 16.47 -3.39
C ARG A 120 1.31 16.43 -3.40
N HIS A 121 0.69 15.98 -2.31
CA HIS A 121 -0.73 15.64 -2.26
C HIS A 121 -1.57 16.58 -1.41
N LEU A 122 -0.97 17.29 -0.47
CA LEU A 122 -1.66 18.19 0.44
C LEU A 122 -1.14 19.63 0.30
N PRO A 123 -1.98 20.65 0.52
CA PRO A 123 -1.57 22.05 0.43
C PRO A 123 -0.80 22.49 1.70
N LEU A 124 0.29 21.80 2.03
CA LEU A 124 1.10 22.03 3.21
C LEU A 124 2.39 22.78 2.86
N SER A 125 2.80 23.69 3.71
CA SER A 125 4.17 24.23 3.70
C SER A 125 5.15 23.12 4.14
N ARG A 126 6.46 23.28 3.82
CA ARG A 126 7.49 22.32 4.25
C ARG A 126 7.53 22.15 5.77
N THR A 127 7.31 23.23 6.53
CA THR A 127 7.26 23.18 7.99
C THR A 127 6.09 22.32 8.47
N GLN A 128 4.88 22.57 7.97
CA GLN A 128 3.70 21.77 8.30
C GLN A 128 3.84 20.30 7.87
N ALA A 129 4.42 20.04 6.70
CA ALA A 129 4.69 18.68 6.24
C ALA A 129 5.73 17.97 7.14
N SER A 130 6.75 18.70 7.63
CA SER A 130 7.74 18.17 8.58
C SER A 130 7.11 17.82 9.93
N GLU A 131 6.28 18.70 10.48
CA GLU A 131 5.52 18.42 11.71
C GLU A 131 4.63 17.20 11.55
N ARG A 132 3.89 17.12 10.44
CA ARG A 132 3.04 15.96 10.13
C ARG A 132 3.83 14.67 9.94
N ALA A 133 5.00 14.73 9.30
CA ALA A 133 5.87 13.57 9.14
C ALA A 133 6.38 13.06 10.51
N LEU A 134 6.75 13.98 11.42
CA LEU A 134 7.14 13.64 12.78
C LEU A 134 5.98 12.99 13.55
N GLU A 135 4.76 13.56 13.49
CA GLU A 135 3.57 12.95 14.08
C GLU A 135 3.33 11.52 13.58
N MET A 136 3.51 11.29 12.27
CA MET A 136 3.34 9.95 11.69
C MET A 136 4.37 8.96 12.21
N LEU A 137 5.65 9.37 12.36
CA LEU A 137 6.68 8.53 12.96
C LEU A 137 6.38 8.20 14.44
N GLN A 138 5.80 9.15 15.18
CA GLN A 138 5.33 8.91 16.56
C GLN A 138 4.18 7.91 16.59
N LYS A 139 3.17 8.08 15.72
CA LYS A 139 2.01 7.17 15.61
C LYS A 139 2.43 5.73 15.30
N VAL A 140 3.42 5.54 14.43
CA VAL A 140 3.97 4.20 14.15
C VAL A 140 4.97 3.72 15.20
N ARG A 141 5.10 4.42 16.33
CA ARG A 141 5.94 4.07 17.47
C ARG A 141 7.42 3.89 17.10
N ILE A 142 7.96 4.77 16.26
CA ILE A 142 9.40 4.84 15.98
C ILE A 142 10.11 5.44 17.22
N PRO A 143 11.16 4.80 17.77
CA PRO A 143 11.90 5.36 18.89
C PRO A 143 12.74 6.57 18.48
N ALA A 144 12.73 7.64 19.30
CA ALA A 144 13.41 8.91 19.04
C ALA A 144 13.09 9.49 17.65
N PRO A 145 11.80 9.74 17.32
CA PRO A 145 11.36 10.04 15.97
C PRO A 145 11.99 11.30 15.39
N GLU A 146 12.29 12.34 16.22
CA GLU A 146 12.99 13.57 15.82
C GLU A 146 14.37 13.28 15.22
N LYS A 147 15.11 12.33 15.82
CA LYS A 147 16.40 11.88 15.29
C LYS A 147 16.19 11.09 13.99
N ARG A 148 15.20 10.20 13.97
CA ARG A 148 14.94 9.29 12.85
C ARG A 148 14.48 10.01 11.58
N MET A 149 13.91 11.21 11.70
CA MET A 149 13.64 12.08 10.55
C MET A 149 14.86 12.29 9.66
N ASN A 150 16.04 12.35 10.24
CA ASN A 150 17.31 12.63 9.54
C ASN A 150 18.12 11.37 9.21
N ASP A 151 17.65 10.20 9.65
CA ASP A 151 18.31 8.93 9.34
C ASP A 151 17.96 8.46 7.93
N TYR A 152 18.90 7.74 7.30
CA TYR A 152 18.69 7.06 6.03
C TYR A 152 18.12 5.64 6.25
N PRO A 153 17.43 5.05 5.27
CA PRO A 153 16.83 3.72 5.40
C PRO A 153 17.83 2.63 5.88
N HIS A 154 19.08 2.68 5.42
CA HIS A 154 20.09 1.69 5.81
C HIS A 154 20.53 1.78 7.28
N GLN A 155 20.23 2.88 7.98
CA GLN A 155 20.51 3.07 9.39
C GLN A 155 19.40 2.52 10.31
N LEU A 156 18.29 2.04 9.75
CA LEU A 156 17.14 1.51 10.45
C LEU A 156 17.12 -0.02 10.45
N SER A 157 16.59 -0.61 11.53
CA SER A 157 16.28 -2.05 11.54
C SER A 157 15.14 -2.40 10.56
N GLY A 158 14.97 -3.68 10.23
CA GLY A 158 13.89 -4.15 9.36
C GLY A 158 12.49 -3.71 9.84
N GLY A 159 12.19 -3.94 11.13
CA GLY A 159 10.92 -3.52 11.72
C GLY A 159 10.73 -2.00 11.75
N MET A 160 11.80 -1.22 11.90
CA MET A 160 11.71 0.24 11.80
C MET A 160 11.43 0.70 10.37
N ARG A 161 12.07 0.11 9.37
CA ARG A 161 11.78 0.40 7.96
C ARG A 161 10.33 0.09 7.61
N GLN A 162 9.80 -1.03 8.10
CA GLN A 162 8.39 -1.38 7.91
C GLN A 162 7.46 -0.34 8.53
N ARG A 163 7.73 0.12 9.75
CA ARG A 163 6.96 1.19 10.40
C ARG A 163 7.03 2.51 9.62
N VAL A 164 8.20 2.86 9.08
CA VAL A 164 8.36 4.04 8.20
C VAL A 164 7.50 3.90 6.93
N MET A 165 7.47 2.74 6.28
CA MET A 165 6.62 2.51 5.12
C MET A 165 5.13 2.66 5.44
N ILE A 166 4.70 2.17 6.62
CA ILE A 166 3.33 2.36 7.10
C ILE A 166 3.05 3.85 7.33
N ALA A 167 4.00 4.58 7.96
CA ALA A 167 3.88 6.02 8.15
C ALA A 167 3.74 6.77 6.83
N MET A 168 4.57 6.44 5.83
CA MET A 168 4.48 7.02 4.48
C MET A 168 3.13 6.73 3.83
N ALA A 169 2.71 5.47 3.84
CA ALA A 169 1.47 5.05 3.20
C ALA A 169 0.23 5.73 3.81
N LEU A 170 0.23 5.96 5.14
CA LEU A 170 -0.90 6.55 5.85
C LEU A 170 -0.80 8.07 6.04
N SER A 171 0.31 8.71 5.66
CA SER A 171 0.58 10.14 5.94
C SER A 171 -0.48 11.10 5.37
N CYS A 172 -1.05 10.77 4.21
CA CYS A 172 -2.12 11.53 3.55
C CYS A 172 -3.53 11.09 3.94
N ASN A 173 -3.70 10.22 4.94
CA ASN A 173 -4.98 9.64 5.36
C ASN A 173 -5.77 9.01 4.17
N PRO A 174 -5.21 8.02 3.48
CA PRO A 174 -5.87 7.40 2.33
C PRO A 174 -7.19 6.74 2.73
N LYS A 175 -8.11 6.61 1.78
CA LYS A 175 -9.36 5.86 1.98
C LYS A 175 -9.16 4.36 1.86
N LEU A 176 -8.17 3.94 1.06
CA LEU A 176 -7.82 2.54 0.84
C LEU A 176 -6.32 2.33 1.04
N LEU A 177 -5.97 1.36 1.86
CA LEU A 177 -4.60 0.84 2.00
C LEU A 177 -4.55 -0.60 1.50
N ILE A 178 -3.68 -0.88 0.55
CA ILE A 178 -3.37 -2.25 0.12
C ILE A 178 -2.04 -2.62 0.77
N ALA A 179 -2.05 -3.64 1.62
CA ALA A 179 -0.85 -4.15 2.30
C ALA A 179 -0.50 -5.53 1.72
N ASP A 180 0.51 -5.55 0.86
CA ASP A 180 0.97 -6.77 0.20
C ASP A 180 2.07 -7.43 1.02
N GLU A 181 1.71 -8.47 1.75
CA GLU A 181 2.58 -9.22 2.66
C GLU A 181 3.39 -8.31 3.62
N PRO A 182 2.74 -7.41 4.36
CA PRO A 182 3.40 -6.32 5.08
C PRO A 182 4.31 -6.78 6.21
N THR A 183 4.31 -8.06 6.55
CA THR A 183 5.08 -8.64 7.66
C THR A 183 6.04 -9.75 7.23
N THR A 184 6.14 -10.02 5.94
CA THR A 184 7.09 -11.01 5.41
C THR A 184 8.52 -10.63 5.77
N ALA A 185 9.32 -11.61 6.17
CA ALA A 185 10.71 -11.46 6.65
C ALA A 185 10.87 -10.74 8.01
N LEU A 186 9.79 -10.61 8.80
CA LEU A 186 9.86 -10.15 10.19
C LEU A 186 9.68 -11.33 11.15
N ASP A 187 10.28 -11.23 12.34
CA ASP A 187 10.01 -12.18 13.40
C ASP A 187 8.55 -12.07 13.90
N VAL A 188 8.03 -13.16 14.48
CA VAL A 188 6.62 -13.27 14.89
C VAL A 188 6.19 -12.17 15.86
N THR A 189 7.10 -11.72 16.74
CA THR A 189 6.80 -10.66 17.71
C THR A 189 6.62 -9.31 17.02
N ILE A 190 7.50 -8.96 16.09
CA ILE A 190 7.42 -7.72 15.30
C ILE A 190 6.20 -7.77 14.35
N GLN A 191 5.93 -8.94 13.76
CA GLN A 191 4.74 -9.14 12.93
C GLN A 191 3.45 -8.80 13.70
N ALA A 192 3.26 -9.36 14.90
CA ALA A 192 2.09 -9.07 15.74
C ALA A 192 1.98 -7.57 16.06
N GLN A 193 3.09 -6.91 16.38
CA GLN A 193 3.12 -5.47 16.66
C GLN A 193 2.74 -4.63 15.45
N ILE A 194 3.16 -5.01 14.24
CA ILE A 194 2.83 -4.31 13.00
C ILE A 194 1.33 -4.45 12.68
N LEU A 195 0.77 -5.63 12.84
CA LEU A 195 -0.66 -5.87 12.60
C LEU A 195 -1.54 -5.12 13.60
N GLU A 196 -1.17 -5.13 14.90
CA GLU A 196 -1.85 -4.33 15.92
C GLU A 196 -1.78 -2.83 15.61
N LEU A 197 -0.62 -2.33 15.18
CA LEU A 197 -0.44 -0.95 14.77
C LEU A 197 -1.35 -0.59 13.58
N MET A 198 -1.39 -1.43 12.54
CA MET A 198 -2.24 -1.20 11.36
C MET A 198 -3.71 -1.18 11.75
N ARG A 199 -4.15 -2.08 12.64
CA ARG A 199 -5.52 -2.11 13.16
C ARG A 199 -5.86 -0.83 13.92
N ALA A 200 -5.01 -0.40 14.85
CA ALA A 200 -5.22 0.83 15.61
C ALA A 200 -5.33 2.07 14.70
N LEU A 201 -4.47 2.18 13.69
CA LEU A 201 -4.50 3.26 12.70
C LEU A 201 -5.75 3.19 11.81
N GLN A 202 -6.20 1.98 11.43
CA GLN A 202 -7.45 1.79 10.69
C GLN A 202 -8.66 2.28 11.50
N GLU A 203 -8.76 1.90 12.77
CA GLU A 203 -9.85 2.33 13.65
C GLU A 203 -9.89 3.86 13.80
N GLU A 204 -8.71 4.51 13.90
CA GLU A 204 -8.60 5.96 14.01
C GLU A 204 -8.99 6.69 12.71
N THR A 205 -8.53 6.19 11.57
CA THR A 205 -8.66 6.89 10.27
C THR A 205 -9.85 6.42 9.43
N GLN A 206 -10.49 5.31 9.81
CA GLN A 206 -11.54 4.63 9.04
C GLN A 206 -11.08 4.25 7.61
N THR A 207 -9.78 4.03 7.42
CA THR A 207 -9.18 3.56 6.17
C THR A 207 -9.64 2.12 5.91
N ALA A 208 -10.10 1.81 4.70
CA ALA A 208 -10.32 0.43 4.28
C ALA A 208 -8.97 -0.26 4.03
N ILE A 209 -8.83 -1.52 4.42
CA ILE A 209 -7.58 -2.27 4.24
C ILE A 209 -7.83 -3.51 3.37
N ILE A 210 -6.99 -3.71 2.35
CA ILE A 210 -6.83 -5.01 1.70
C ILE A 210 -5.52 -5.59 2.22
N LEU A 211 -5.61 -6.66 3.00
CA LEU A 211 -4.45 -7.36 3.56
C LEU A 211 -4.18 -8.62 2.73
N ILE A 212 -3.04 -8.64 2.05
CA ILE A 212 -2.58 -9.81 1.31
C ILE A 212 -1.59 -10.56 2.19
N THR A 213 -1.82 -11.86 2.36
CA THR A 213 -0.93 -12.73 3.13
C THR A 213 -1.01 -14.17 2.64
N HIS A 214 0.04 -14.95 2.91
CA HIS A 214 0.01 -16.41 2.77
C HIS A 214 -0.19 -17.12 4.13
N ASP A 215 -0.23 -16.36 5.22
CA ASP A 215 -0.38 -16.89 6.58
C ASP A 215 -1.82 -16.65 7.09
N LEU A 216 -2.56 -17.74 7.27
CA LEU A 216 -3.93 -17.71 7.82
C LEU A 216 -3.96 -17.25 9.27
N GLY A 217 -2.89 -17.46 10.04
CA GLY A 217 -2.79 -17.01 11.44
C GLY A 217 -2.80 -15.48 11.58
N VAL A 218 -2.50 -14.76 10.51
CA VAL A 218 -2.55 -13.29 10.45
C VAL A 218 -3.99 -12.77 10.31
N VAL A 219 -4.93 -13.61 9.85
CA VAL A 219 -6.31 -13.22 9.52
C VAL A 219 -7.31 -13.65 10.59
N ALA A 220 -6.92 -14.61 11.44
CA ALA A 220 -7.72 -15.10 12.56
C ALA A 220 -7.66 -14.14 13.76
#